data_7b8b2fb4ee0eb572430d6715d17724d4
#
_entry.id   7b8b2fb4ee0eb572430d6715d17724d4
#
_cell.length_a   1.000
_cell.length_b   1.000
_cell.length_c   1.000
_cell.angle_alpha   90.00
_cell.angle_beta   90.00
_cell.angle_gamma   90.00
#
_symmetry.space_group_name_H-M   'P 1'
#
loop_
_entity.id
_entity.type
_entity.pdbx_description
1 polymer ?
#
loop_
_entity_poly.entity_id
_entity_poly.type
_entity_poly.pdbx_seq_one_letter_code
_entity_poly.pdbx_strand_id
1 'polypeptide(L)'
;MASTYTANLGIEKPGSGEQSGTWGTTTNTNFDIIDRAISGVVALTLTGTTTTLTTSDGALSDGGHRVLVLSGSPSGTNTITISPNDQDKLYLVHNNTGQSAVFTQGSGSNATVPAGDFAWVFADG
;
A
#
# COMPACT_ATOMS: atom_id res chain seq x y z
N MET A 1 23.52 -12.12 -11.89
CA MET A 1 22.08 -12.11 -12.19
C MET A 1 21.41 -11.00 -11.43
N ALA A 2 20.55 -10.25 -12.09
CA ALA A 2 19.83 -9.16 -11.43
C ALA A 2 18.74 -9.69 -10.48
N SER A 3 18.38 -8.91 -9.47
CA SER A 3 17.26 -9.20 -8.60
C SER A 3 15.94 -9.20 -9.39
N THR A 4 15.01 -10.00 -8.90
CA THR A 4 13.61 -9.93 -9.29
C THR A 4 12.76 -9.66 -8.04
N TYR A 5 11.47 -9.41 -8.23
CA TYR A 5 10.60 -9.03 -7.12
C TYR A 5 9.33 -9.86 -7.14
N THR A 6 8.72 -10.05 -5.95
CA THR A 6 7.42 -10.70 -5.88
C THR A 6 6.34 -9.79 -6.44
N ALA A 7 5.29 -10.40 -7.01
CA ALA A 7 4.29 -9.67 -7.79
C ALA A 7 3.46 -8.68 -6.97
N ASN A 8 3.19 -8.98 -5.70
CA ASN A 8 2.23 -8.19 -4.91
C ASN A 8 2.90 -7.31 -3.86
N LEU A 9 3.86 -7.83 -3.11
CA LEU A 9 4.52 -7.10 -2.04
C LEU A 9 5.81 -6.43 -2.45
N GLY A 10 6.35 -6.76 -3.63
CA GLY A 10 7.63 -6.23 -4.09
C GLY A 10 8.81 -6.73 -3.25
N ILE A 11 8.70 -7.93 -2.70
CA ILE A 11 9.79 -8.55 -1.93
C ILE A 11 10.94 -8.87 -2.89
N GLU A 12 12.14 -8.46 -2.54
CA GLU A 12 13.30 -8.66 -3.41
C GLU A 12 13.78 -10.11 -3.36
N LYS A 13 13.97 -10.70 -4.53
CA LYS A 13 14.59 -12.01 -4.73
C LYS A 13 15.96 -11.79 -5.38
N PRO A 14 17.06 -11.76 -4.59
CA PRO A 14 18.38 -11.57 -5.16
C PRO A 14 18.73 -12.66 -6.16
N GLY A 15 19.41 -12.28 -7.24
CA GLY A 15 19.93 -13.23 -8.20
C GLY A 15 21.05 -14.06 -7.59
N SER A 16 21.27 -15.27 -8.15
CA SER A 16 22.33 -16.16 -7.68
C SER A 16 23.69 -15.47 -7.82
N GLY A 17 24.46 -15.43 -6.74
CA GLY A 17 25.77 -14.77 -6.70
C GLY A 17 25.73 -13.26 -6.63
N GLU A 18 24.53 -12.67 -6.59
CA GLU A 18 24.33 -11.24 -6.45
C GLU A 18 24.40 -10.81 -4.99
N GLN A 19 24.61 -9.52 -4.76
CA GLN A 19 24.52 -8.88 -3.44
C GLN A 19 25.53 -9.41 -2.41
N SER A 20 26.72 -9.77 -2.86
CA SER A 20 27.81 -10.07 -1.94
C SER A 20 28.04 -8.88 -0.99
N GLY A 21 27.93 -9.11 0.29
CA GLY A 21 28.07 -8.08 1.32
C GLY A 21 26.78 -7.27 1.60
N THR A 22 25.73 -7.43 0.81
CA THR A 22 24.47 -6.66 0.98
C THR A 22 23.21 -7.51 1.16
N TRP A 23 23.30 -8.83 0.94
CA TRP A 23 22.12 -9.70 1.02
C TRP A 23 21.47 -9.68 2.41
N GLY A 24 22.23 -9.43 3.48
CA GLY A 24 21.70 -9.30 4.82
C GLY A 24 20.76 -8.11 4.96
N THR A 25 21.13 -6.98 4.37
CA THR A 25 20.26 -5.78 4.33
C THR A 25 19.01 -6.06 3.52
N THR A 26 19.13 -6.70 2.36
CA THR A 26 17.99 -7.09 1.53
C THR A 26 17.05 -8.03 2.28
N THR A 27 17.59 -9.04 2.96
CA THR A 27 16.81 -9.98 3.75
C THR A 27 16.04 -9.29 4.87
N ASN A 28 16.69 -8.40 5.60
CA ASN A 28 16.05 -7.67 6.69
C ASN A 28 14.96 -6.74 6.19
N THR A 29 15.20 -6.04 5.09
CA THR A 29 14.16 -5.21 4.45
C THR A 29 12.96 -6.06 4.03
N ASN A 30 13.20 -7.25 3.49
CA ASN A 30 12.13 -8.18 3.13
C ASN A 30 11.30 -8.60 4.34
N PHE A 31 11.94 -8.87 5.48
CA PHE A 31 11.23 -9.17 6.72
C PHE A 31 10.34 -8.01 7.16
N ASP A 32 10.85 -6.79 7.06
CA ASP A 32 10.08 -5.61 7.39
C ASP A 32 8.88 -5.42 6.46
N ILE A 33 9.04 -5.69 5.16
CA ILE A 33 7.94 -5.67 4.19
C ILE A 33 6.86 -6.70 4.57
N ILE A 34 7.27 -7.92 4.92
CA ILE A 34 6.34 -8.99 5.29
C ILE A 34 5.61 -8.65 6.59
N ASP A 35 6.34 -8.17 7.60
CA ASP A 35 5.74 -7.77 8.87
C ASP A 35 4.72 -6.66 8.68
N ARG A 36 5.05 -5.65 7.88
CA ARG A 36 4.15 -4.54 7.54
C ARG A 36 2.89 -5.03 6.83
N ALA A 37 3.03 -5.98 5.91
CA ALA A 37 1.90 -6.53 5.16
C ALA A 37 0.95 -7.37 6.04
N ILE A 38 1.47 -7.97 7.11
CA ILE A 38 0.67 -8.82 8.00
C ILE A 38 0.05 -8.00 9.13
N SER A 39 0.79 -7.07 9.73
CA SER A 39 0.39 -6.39 10.97
C SER A 39 0.59 -4.88 10.92
N GLY A 40 1.03 -4.31 9.79
CA GLY A 40 1.35 -2.90 9.72
C GLY A 40 0.13 -2.01 9.67
N VAL A 41 0.19 -0.91 10.43
CA VAL A 41 -0.83 0.14 10.46
C VAL A 41 -0.17 1.46 10.09
N VAL A 42 -0.78 2.21 9.19
CA VAL A 42 -0.31 3.55 8.84
C VAL A 42 -1.45 4.56 8.94
N ALA A 43 -1.13 5.75 9.42
CA ALA A 43 -2.04 6.89 9.35
C ALA A 43 -1.69 7.70 8.11
N LEU A 44 -2.63 7.77 7.17
CA LEU A 44 -2.50 8.57 5.96
C LEU A 44 -3.19 9.90 6.18
N THR A 45 -2.44 10.99 6.08
CA THR A 45 -3.01 12.34 6.19
C THR A 45 -3.51 12.77 4.82
N LEU A 46 -4.84 12.87 4.68
CA LEU A 46 -5.47 13.28 3.44
C LEU A 46 -5.63 14.80 3.39
N THR A 47 -5.30 15.37 2.25
CA THR A 47 -5.53 16.78 1.94
C THR A 47 -6.11 16.87 0.52
N GLY A 48 -6.89 17.92 0.25
CA GLY A 48 -7.50 18.07 -1.08
C GLY A 48 -8.42 16.91 -1.44
N THR A 49 -8.38 16.47 -2.69
CA THR A 49 -9.30 15.48 -3.25
C THR A 49 -8.62 14.28 -3.90
N THR A 50 -7.29 14.23 -3.91
CA THR A 50 -6.53 13.13 -4.53
C THR A 50 -5.37 12.69 -3.64
N THR A 51 -5.09 11.38 -3.65
CA THR A 51 -3.99 10.76 -2.93
C THR A 51 -3.51 9.57 -3.74
N THR A 52 -2.21 9.30 -3.72
CA THR A 52 -1.64 8.08 -4.31
C THR A 52 -1.10 7.19 -3.21
N LEU A 53 -1.56 5.93 -3.18
CA LEU A 53 -1.09 4.90 -2.25
C LEU A 53 -0.12 3.99 -3.01
N THR A 54 1.17 4.13 -2.73
CA THR A 54 2.23 3.48 -3.51
C THR A 54 2.80 2.28 -2.78
N THR A 55 3.07 1.21 -3.53
CA THR A 55 3.92 0.09 -3.11
C THR A 55 5.15 0.07 -4.01
N SER A 56 6.33 0.07 -3.40
CA SER A 56 7.61 0.09 -4.12
C SER A 56 8.31 -1.24 -4.00
N ASP A 57 8.93 -1.69 -5.09
CA ASP A 57 9.71 -2.92 -5.11
C ASP A 57 10.94 -2.82 -4.22
N GLY A 58 11.15 -3.83 -3.37
CA GLY A 58 12.32 -3.93 -2.52
C GLY A 58 12.45 -2.86 -1.44
N ALA A 59 11.38 -2.10 -1.16
CA ALA A 59 11.41 -1.00 -0.21
C ALA A 59 10.13 -0.94 0.62
N LEU A 60 10.23 -0.31 1.80
CA LEU A 60 9.06 -0.02 2.63
C LEU A 60 8.27 1.13 2.01
N SER A 61 6.95 0.98 1.99
CA SER A 61 6.05 1.97 1.39
C SER A 61 4.70 1.95 2.10
N ASP A 62 3.92 3.02 1.94
CA ASP A 62 2.62 3.13 2.60
C ASP A 62 1.63 2.08 2.10
N GLY A 63 1.67 1.76 0.81
CA GLY A 63 0.82 0.73 0.22
C GLY A 63 1.13 -0.69 0.67
N GLY A 64 2.22 -0.90 1.38
CA GLY A 64 2.59 -2.19 1.95
C GLY A 64 1.95 -2.50 3.31
N HIS A 65 1.22 -1.57 3.90
CA HIS A 65 0.54 -1.78 5.19
C HIS A 65 -0.76 -2.55 5.02
N ARG A 66 -1.14 -3.28 6.07
CA ARG A 66 -2.42 -3.99 6.09
C ARG A 66 -3.58 -3.09 6.49
N VAL A 67 -3.37 -2.18 7.43
CA VAL A 67 -4.40 -1.30 7.98
C VAL A 67 -4.07 0.14 7.63
N LEU A 68 -5.05 0.83 7.05
CA LEU A 68 -4.94 2.22 6.68
C LEU A 68 -5.90 3.02 7.55
N VAL A 69 -5.38 3.95 8.34
CA VAL A 69 -6.18 4.91 9.09
C VAL A 69 -6.11 6.25 8.34
N LEU A 70 -7.22 6.65 7.73
CA LEU A 70 -7.30 7.91 7.01
C LEU A 70 -7.57 9.03 8.01
N SER A 71 -6.75 10.06 7.97
CA SER A 71 -6.83 11.20 8.87
C SER A 71 -6.67 12.51 8.10
N GLY A 72 -6.68 13.64 8.80
CA GLY A 72 -6.54 14.94 8.17
C GLY A 72 -7.87 15.57 7.80
N SER A 73 -7.81 16.60 6.97
CA SER A 73 -8.98 17.40 6.58
C SER A 73 -9.05 17.54 5.06
N PRO A 74 -9.46 16.50 4.35
CA PRO A 74 -9.64 16.61 2.91
C PRO A 74 -10.72 17.63 2.57
N SER A 75 -10.57 18.31 1.44
CA SER A 75 -11.49 19.39 1.04
C SER A 75 -12.78 18.88 0.39
N GLY A 76 -12.89 17.60 0.14
CA GLY A 76 -14.04 16.93 -0.45
C GLY A 76 -13.78 15.43 -0.46
N THR A 77 -14.59 14.67 -1.19
CA THR A 77 -14.33 13.25 -1.41
C THR A 77 -12.90 13.06 -1.93
N ASN A 78 -12.12 12.24 -1.23
CA ASN A 78 -10.72 12.01 -1.60
C ASN A 78 -10.63 10.70 -2.41
N THR A 79 -10.06 10.78 -3.61
CA THR A 79 -9.81 9.61 -4.43
C THR A 79 -8.39 9.11 -4.18
N ILE A 80 -8.28 7.89 -3.68
CA ILE A 80 -7.01 7.24 -3.37
C ILE A 80 -6.71 6.24 -4.48
N THR A 81 -5.68 6.53 -5.26
CA THR A 81 -5.24 5.65 -6.34
C THR A 81 -4.20 4.69 -5.83
N ILE A 82 -4.47 3.39 -5.96
CA ILE A 82 -3.52 2.33 -5.61
C ILE A 82 -2.55 2.14 -6.77
N SER A 83 -1.26 2.29 -6.50
CA SER A 83 -0.20 2.22 -7.50
C SER A 83 0.95 1.32 -7.02
N PRO A 84 1.49 0.43 -7.86
CA PRO A 84 1.01 0.07 -9.20
C PRO A 84 -0.35 -0.64 -9.13
N ASN A 85 -1.04 -0.70 -10.27
CA ASN A 85 -2.39 -1.25 -10.32
C ASN A 85 -2.45 -2.74 -10.73
N ASP A 86 -1.33 -3.42 -10.69
CA ASP A 86 -1.19 -4.83 -11.08
C ASP A 86 -0.83 -5.74 -9.91
N GLN A 87 -1.10 -5.30 -8.69
CA GLN A 87 -0.81 -6.05 -7.47
C GLN A 87 -2.10 -6.38 -6.73
N ASP A 88 -2.19 -7.60 -6.21
CA ASP A 88 -3.27 -7.98 -5.32
C ASP A 88 -3.01 -7.43 -3.92
N LYS A 89 -3.97 -6.74 -3.35
CA LYS A 89 -3.86 -6.15 -2.01
C LYS A 89 -5.18 -6.26 -1.27
N LEU A 90 -5.09 -6.47 0.03
CA LEU A 90 -6.24 -6.41 0.93
C LEU A 90 -5.95 -5.45 2.06
N TYR A 91 -6.75 -4.40 2.17
CA TYR A 91 -6.61 -3.38 3.21
C TYR A 91 -7.83 -3.37 4.12
N LEU A 92 -7.59 -3.22 5.42
CA LEU A 92 -8.63 -2.77 6.34
C LEU A 92 -8.50 -1.25 6.46
N VAL A 93 -9.55 -0.54 6.11
CA VAL A 93 -9.55 0.92 6.07
C VAL A 93 -10.46 1.46 7.17
N HIS A 94 -9.93 2.36 7.99
CA HIS A 94 -10.70 3.19 8.91
C HIS A 94 -10.66 4.63 8.42
N ASN A 95 -11.79 5.14 7.94
CA ASN A 95 -11.88 6.52 7.46
C ASN A 95 -12.23 7.45 8.63
N ASN A 96 -11.20 7.97 9.28
CA ASN A 96 -11.36 8.90 10.39
C ASN A 96 -11.29 10.36 9.92
N THR A 97 -11.89 10.66 8.77
CA THR A 97 -12.02 12.01 8.20
C THR A 97 -13.49 12.40 8.09
N GLY A 98 -13.74 13.66 7.78
CA GLY A 98 -15.10 14.16 7.54
C GLY A 98 -15.61 13.98 6.13
N GLN A 99 -14.87 13.30 5.25
CA GLN A 99 -15.22 13.12 3.84
C GLN A 99 -15.14 11.65 3.46
N SER A 100 -15.86 11.24 2.41
CA SER A 100 -15.74 9.91 1.85
C SER A 100 -14.38 9.72 1.18
N ALA A 101 -13.88 8.48 1.21
CA ALA A 101 -12.67 8.07 0.49
C ALA A 101 -13.05 7.04 -0.57
N VAL A 102 -12.57 7.25 -1.79
CA VAL A 102 -12.81 6.35 -2.91
C VAL A 102 -11.48 5.71 -3.32
N PHE A 103 -11.39 4.39 -3.21
CA PHE A 103 -10.21 3.66 -3.64
C PHE A 103 -10.38 3.21 -5.09
N THR A 104 -9.36 3.45 -5.89
CA THR A 104 -9.36 3.10 -7.32
C THR A 104 -8.01 2.55 -7.75
N GLN A 105 -8.04 1.70 -8.77
CA GLN A 105 -6.83 1.25 -9.48
C GLN A 105 -6.70 1.94 -10.85
N GLY A 106 -7.54 2.95 -11.10
CA GLY A 106 -7.58 3.68 -12.38
C GLY A 106 -8.53 3.07 -13.38
N SER A 107 -8.97 1.83 -13.16
CA SER A 107 -9.94 1.13 -14.02
C SER A 107 -10.72 0.14 -13.16
N GLY A 108 -11.80 -0.38 -13.69
CA GLY A 108 -12.67 -1.30 -12.96
C GLY A 108 -13.55 -0.58 -11.95
N SER A 109 -14.11 -1.35 -11.02
CA SER A 109 -14.99 -0.82 -9.98
C SER A 109 -14.20 -0.20 -8.85
N ASN A 110 -14.70 0.89 -8.30
CA ASN A 110 -14.10 1.56 -7.16
C ASN A 110 -14.81 1.16 -5.87
N ALA A 111 -14.08 1.27 -4.74
CA ALA A 111 -14.62 1.05 -3.41
C ALA A 111 -14.71 2.38 -2.67
N THR A 112 -15.87 2.67 -2.09
CA THR A 112 -16.09 3.90 -1.31
C THR A 112 -16.19 3.56 0.16
N VAL A 113 -15.41 4.27 0.99
CA VAL A 113 -15.47 4.17 2.45
C VAL A 113 -16.03 5.49 2.96
N PRO A 114 -17.29 5.52 3.44
CA PRO A 114 -17.88 6.76 3.95
C PRO A 114 -17.12 7.33 5.15
N ALA A 115 -17.32 8.62 5.41
CA ALA A 115 -16.72 9.29 6.57
C ALA A 115 -17.09 8.55 7.87
N GLY A 116 -16.09 8.26 8.69
CA GLY A 116 -16.27 7.59 9.98
C GLY A 116 -16.42 6.08 9.93
N ASP A 117 -16.44 5.47 8.74
CA ASP A 117 -16.66 4.04 8.59
C ASP A 117 -15.36 3.23 8.49
N PHE A 118 -15.51 1.92 8.74
CA PHE A 118 -14.49 0.91 8.47
C PHE A 118 -14.93 0.07 7.27
N ALA A 119 -13.98 -0.37 6.46
CA ALA A 119 -14.27 -1.29 5.36
C ALA A 119 -13.03 -2.09 4.99
N TRP A 120 -13.26 -3.31 4.47
CA TRP A 120 -12.23 -4.03 3.74
C TRP A 120 -12.22 -3.52 2.30
N VAL A 121 -11.02 -3.28 1.77
CA VAL A 121 -10.82 -2.89 0.37
C VAL A 121 -9.92 -3.92 -0.26
N PHE A 122 -10.40 -4.56 -1.31
CA PHE A 122 -9.64 -5.54 -2.08
C PHE A 122 -9.28 -4.98 -3.45
N ALA A 123 -7.99 -4.96 -3.74
CA ALA A 123 -7.46 -4.61 -5.06
C ALA A 123 -7.04 -5.91 -5.74
N ASP A 124 -7.60 -6.18 -6.89
CA ASP A 124 -7.41 -7.45 -7.60
C ASP A 124 -6.38 -7.39 -8.75
N GLY A 125 -5.60 -6.34 -8.79
CA GLY A 125 -4.55 -6.16 -9.79
C GLY A 125 -5.03 -5.69 -11.15
#